data_5c5dbf6164282b54a88f4740e41502cb
#
_entry.id   5c5dbf6164282b54a88f4740e41502cb
#
_cell.length_a   1.000
_cell.length_b   1.000
_cell.length_c   1.000
_cell.angle_alpha   90.00
_cell.angle_beta   90.00
_cell.angle_gamma   90.00
#
_symmetry.space_group_name_H-M   'P 1'
#
loop_
_entity.id
_entity.type
_entity.pdbx_description
1 polymer ?
#
loop_
_entity_poly.entity_id
_entity_poly.type
_entity_poly.pdbx_seq_one_letter_code
_entity_poly.pdbx_strand_id
1 'polypeptide(L)'
;MPNRMEAPEIVAIPRWFKVAATLALLWNLLGLMAFINQIMMTPAALAELPQPQQDLLASIPWWATTAFAIAVFTGTLGSLALLMKKPICYKLFVLSFISVVIQMFHSFFISNSYQVYGPASTIMPIMVLFIALLLVRFAAKANNNHWFSKSAATD
;
A
#
# COMPACT_ATOMS: atom_id res chain seq x y z
N MET A 1 -46.48 -24.18 -0.92
CA MET A 1 -46.12 -22.87 -0.35
C MET A 1 -45.09 -22.27 -1.26
N PRO A 2 -45.34 -21.13 -1.88
CA PRO A 2 -44.37 -20.53 -2.79
C PRO A 2 -43.17 -20.01 -1.98
N ASN A 3 -42.00 -20.42 -2.45
CA ASN A 3 -40.69 -20.00 -1.94
C ASN A 3 -40.61 -18.46 -2.03
N ARG A 4 -40.65 -17.79 -0.89
CA ARG A 4 -40.45 -16.35 -0.82
C ARG A 4 -38.99 -16.14 -1.21
N MET A 5 -38.73 -15.72 -2.45
CA MET A 5 -37.41 -15.21 -2.84
C MET A 5 -37.12 -14.04 -1.91
N GLU A 6 -36.26 -14.27 -0.93
CA GLU A 6 -35.74 -13.20 -0.09
C GLU A 6 -35.02 -12.23 -1.02
N ALA A 7 -35.53 -11.01 -1.10
CA ALA A 7 -34.88 -9.94 -1.84
C ALA A 7 -33.45 -9.79 -1.30
N PRO A 8 -32.43 -9.60 -2.16
CA PRO A 8 -31.07 -9.46 -1.70
C PRO A 8 -30.99 -8.30 -0.71
N GLU A 9 -30.55 -8.61 0.50
CA GLU A 9 -30.39 -7.64 1.57
C GLU A 9 -29.38 -6.56 1.11
N ILE A 10 -29.86 -5.34 0.90
CA ILE A 10 -29.00 -4.22 0.49
C ILE A 10 -28.16 -3.84 1.69
N VAL A 11 -26.93 -4.34 1.74
CA VAL A 11 -25.98 -3.99 2.80
C VAL A 11 -25.55 -2.54 2.61
N ALA A 12 -26.00 -1.66 3.51
CA ALA A 12 -25.62 -0.26 3.48
C ALA A 12 -24.12 -0.08 3.75
N ILE A 13 -23.40 0.53 2.80
CA ILE A 13 -21.99 0.85 2.96
C ILE A 13 -21.84 2.05 3.88
N PRO A 14 -21.09 1.94 4.99
CA PRO A 14 -20.92 3.04 5.92
C PRO A 14 -20.27 4.27 5.25
N ARG A 15 -20.67 5.47 5.65
CA ARG A 15 -20.09 6.72 5.09
C ARG A 15 -18.59 6.83 5.31
N TRP A 16 -18.09 6.32 6.44
CA TRP A 16 -16.67 6.31 6.76
C TRP A 16 -15.83 5.47 5.78
N PHE A 17 -16.44 4.50 5.07
CA PHE A 17 -15.76 3.69 4.07
C PHE A 17 -15.10 4.54 2.98
N LYS A 18 -15.84 5.51 2.42
CA LYS A 18 -15.31 6.39 1.37
C LYS A 18 -14.15 7.23 1.90
N VAL A 19 -14.27 7.75 3.11
CA VAL A 19 -13.19 8.55 3.75
C VAL A 19 -11.95 7.68 3.93
N ALA A 20 -12.08 6.49 4.50
CA ALA A 20 -10.97 5.57 4.70
C ALA A 20 -10.32 5.14 3.37
N ALA A 21 -11.11 4.86 2.34
CA ALA A 21 -10.60 4.49 1.01
C ALA A 21 -9.87 5.66 0.32
N THR A 22 -10.35 6.90 0.50
CA THR A 22 -9.67 8.10 -0.01
C THR A 22 -8.34 8.32 0.72
N LEU A 23 -8.31 8.20 2.04
CA LEU A 23 -7.07 8.30 2.82
C LEU A 23 -6.07 7.21 2.43
N ALA A 24 -6.55 5.98 2.18
CA ALA A 24 -5.72 4.89 1.67
C ALA A 24 -5.09 5.24 0.31
N LEU A 25 -5.87 5.84 -0.60
CA LEU A 25 -5.36 6.27 -1.90
C LEU A 25 -4.31 7.36 -1.75
N LEU A 26 -4.58 8.40 -0.95
CA LEU A 26 -3.62 9.48 -0.70
C LEU A 26 -2.31 8.96 -0.11
N TRP A 27 -2.39 8.03 0.86
CA TRP A 27 -1.22 7.39 1.43
C TRP A 27 -0.39 6.63 0.38
N ASN A 28 -1.05 5.84 -0.46
CA ASN A 28 -0.36 5.07 -1.50
C ASN A 28 0.21 5.97 -2.60
N LEU A 29 -0.45 7.09 -2.93
CA LEU A 29 0.09 8.09 -3.86
C LEU A 29 1.37 8.75 -3.30
N LEU A 30 1.42 9.04 -2.00
CA LEU A 30 2.66 9.52 -1.36
C LEU A 30 3.79 8.49 -1.48
N GLY A 31 3.49 7.20 -1.27
CA GLY A 31 4.45 6.11 -1.50
C GLY A 31 4.92 6.04 -2.95
N LEU A 32 4.02 6.19 -3.90
CA LEU A 32 4.34 6.22 -5.33
C LEU A 32 5.24 7.42 -5.68
N MET A 33 4.96 8.60 -5.14
CA MET A 33 5.81 9.77 -5.31
C MET A 33 7.21 9.56 -4.71
N ALA A 34 7.30 8.94 -3.53
CA ALA A 34 8.58 8.60 -2.90
C ALA A 34 9.40 7.65 -3.78
N PHE A 35 8.76 6.65 -4.39
CA PHE A 35 9.39 5.74 -5.34
C PHE A 35 9.89 6.48 -6.59
N ILE A 36 9.06 7.33 -7.19
CA ILE A 36 9.45 8.13 -8.36
C ILE A 36 10.65 9.02 -8.02
N ASN A 37 10.63 9.70 -6.88
CA ASN A 37 11.76 10.51 -6.44
C ASN A 37 13.05 9.67 -6.29
N GLN A 38 12.95 8.46 -5.78
CA GLN A 38 14.11 7.56 -5.63
C GLN A 38 14.71 7.18 -6.99
N ILE A 39 13.88 6.77 -7.95
CA ILE A 39 14.39 6.32 -9.27
C ILE A 39 14.80 7.47 -10.19
N MET A 40 14.27 8.68 -9.97
CA MET A 40 14.61 9.88 -10.75
C MET A 40 15.73 10.71 -10.11
N MET A 41 16.33 10.24 -9.03
CA MET A 41 17.43 10.94 -8.38
C MET A 41 18.62 11.05 -9.33
N THR A 42 18.99 12.28 -9.65
CA THR A 42 20.13 12.57 -10.55
C THR A 42 21.46 12.42 -9.81
N PRO A 43 22.56 12.12 -10.52
CA PRO A 43 23.89 12.09 -9.90
C PRO A 43 24.26 13.41 -9.19
N ALA A 44 23.82 14.55 -9.72
CA ALA A 44 24.02 15.85 -9.09
C ALA A 44 23.28 15.96 -7.75
N ALA A 45 21.99 15.58 -7.70
CA ALA A 45 21.22 15.58 -6.46
C ALA A 45 21.77 14.57 -5.43
N LEU A 46 22.27 13.43 -5.91
CA LEU A 46 22.92 12.44 -5.04
C LEU A 46 24.21 13.02 -4.42
N ALA A 47 25.00 13.75 -5.19
CA ALA A 47 26.26 14.34 -4.74
C ALA A 47 26.08 15.45 -3.68
N GLU A 48 24.89 16.05 -3.59
CA GLU A 48 24.56 17.04 -2.54
C GLU A 48 24.28 16.40 -1.17
N LEU A 49 24.04 15.07 -1.12
CA LEU A 49 23.79 14.37 0.13
C LEU A 49 25.10 14.10 0.89
N PRO A 50 25.05 13.95 2.23
CA PRO A 50 26.19 13.46 2.99
C PRO A 50 26.66 12.08 2.51
N GLN A 51 27.97 11.84 2.52
CA GLN A 51 28.57 10.61 2.01
C GLN A 51 27.92 9.31 2.52
N PRO A 52 27.59 9.17 3.85
CA PRO A 52 26.94 7.96 4.34
C PRO A 52 25.56 7.72 3.69
N GLN A 53 24.85 8.77 3.31
CA GLN A 53 23.55 8.64 2.61
C GLN A 53 23.73 8.24 1.15
N GLN A 54 24.76 8.77 0.48
CA GLN A 54 25.12 8.37 -0.88
C GLN A 54 25.44 6.88 -0.93
N ASP A 55 26.30 6.40 -0.01
CA ASP A 55 26.69 5.00 0.08
C ASP A 55 25.50 4.09 0.37
N LEU A 56 24.59 4.54 1.23
CA LEU A 56 23.36 3.81 1.54
C LEU A 56 22.47 3.65 0.30
N LEU A 57 22.24 4.73 -0.43
CA LEU A 57 21.42 4.72 -1.65
C LEU A 57 22.05 3.88 -2.76
N ALA A 58 23.38 3.96 -2.91
CA ALA A 58 24.12 3.17 -3.88
C ALA A 58 24.11 1.66 -3.54
N SER A 59 23.92 1.31 -2.28
CA SER A 59 23.87 -0.09 -1.82
C SER A 59 22.52 -0.77 -2.00
N ILE A 60 21.46 -0.04 -2.41
CA ILE A 60 20.12 -0.61 -2.58
C ILE A 60 20.14 -1.62 -3.75
N PRO A 61 19.89 -2.91 -3.51
CA PRO A 61 19.88 -3.89 -4.58
C PRO A 61 18.64 -3.76 -5.46
N TRP A 62 18.77 -4.17 -6.72
CA TRP A 62 17.69 -4.10 -7.69
C TRP A 62 16.40 -4.80 -7.25
N TRP A 63 16.52 -5.93 -6.54
CA TRP A 63 15.34 -6.67 -6.06
C TRP A 63 14.55 -5.88 -4.98
N ALA A 64 15.24 -5.10 -4.12
CA ALA A 64 14.58 -4.25 -3.13
C ALA A 64 13.85 -3.07 -3.81
N THR A 65 14.46 -2.47 -4.84
CA THR A 65 13.82 -1.45 -5.67
C THR A 65 12.61 -2.01 -6.42
N THR A 66 12.70 -3.24 -6.95
CA THR A 66 11.58 -3.93 -7.60
C THR A 66 10.46 -4.22 -6.61
N ALA A 67 10.79 -4.70 -5.41
CA ALA A 67 9.79 -4.91 -4.35
C ALA A 67 9.08 -3.60 -3.98
N PHE A 68 9.82 -2.49 -3.89
CA PHE A 68 9.23 -1.17 -3.66
C PHE A 68 8.28 -0.76 -4.79
N ALA A 69 8.70 -0.93 -6.05
CA ALA A 69 7.82 -0.67 -7.20
C ALA A 69 6.51 -1.46 -7.09
N ILE A 70 6.59 -2.78 -6.92
CA ILE A 70 5.41 -3.64 -6.81
C ILE A 70 4.52 -3.19 -5.64
N ALA A 71 5.10 -2.87 -4.48
CA ALA A 71 4.37 -2.42 -3.31
C ALA A 71 3.53 -1.17 -3.60
N VAL A 72 4.15 -0.12 -4.17
CA VAL A 72 3.46 1.16 -4.38
C VAL A 72 2.47 1.12 -5.55
N PHE A 73 2.78 0.42 -6.63
CA PHE A 73 1.85 0.27 -7.75
C PHE A 73 0.63 -0.57 -7.36
N THR A 74 0.82 -1.72 -6.73
CA THR A 74 -0.31 -2.57 -6.31
C THR A 74 -1.08 -1.95 -5.15
N GLY A 75 -0.43 -1.21 -4.25
CA GLY A 75 -1.11 -0.44 -3.20
C GLY A 75 -2.00 0.67 -3.76
N THR A 76 -1.50 1.43 -4.75
CA THR A 76 -2.26 2.48 -5.43
C THR A 76 -3.44 1.90 -6.21
N LEU A 77 -3.21 0.87 -7.02
CA LEU A 77 -4.27 0.18 -7.77
C LEU A 77 -5.28 -0.48 -6.83
N GLY A 78 -4.82 -1.04 -5.70
CA GLY A 78 -5.67 -1.59 -4.65
C GLY A 78 -6.59 -0.53 -4.03
N SER A 79 -6.06 0.66 -3.76
CA SER A 79 -6.84 1.78 -3.23
C SER A 79 -7.86 2.32 -4.24
N LEU A 80 -7.50 2.39 -5.51
CA LEU A 80 -8.44 2.72 -6.59
C LEU A 80 -9.55 1.67 -6.70
N ALA A 81 -9.18 0.38 -6.71
CA ALA A 81 -10.15 -0.72 -6.77
C ALA A 81 -11.07 -0.72 -5.53
N LEU A 82 -10.54 -0.35 -4.36
CA LEU A 82 -11.32 -0.20 -3.13
C LEU A 82 -12.37 0.91 -3.26
N LEU A 83 -11.98 2.09 -3.77
CA LEU A 83 -12.91 3.20 -4.05
C LEU A 83 -13.97 2.82 -5.10
N MET A 84 -13.56 2.07 -6.11
CA MET A 84 -14.46 1.53 -7.14
C MET A 84 -15.28 0.33 -6.65
N LYS A 85 -15.15 -0.06 -5.38
CA LYS A 85 -15.84 -1.21 -4.77
C LYS A 85 -15.60 -2.53 -5.51
N LYS A 86 -14.40 -2.73 -6.03
CA LYS A 86 -14.02 -3.96 -6.74
C LYS A 86 -13.31 -4.93 -5.82
N PRO A 87 -13.71 -6.22 -5.76
CA PRO A 87 -13.14 -7.22 -4.84
C PRO A 87 -11.66 -7.52 -5.12
N ILE A 88 -11.15 -7.17 -6.31
CA ILE A 88 -9.73 -7.31 -6.65
C ILE A 88 -8.80 -6.52 -5.71
N CYS A 89 -9.30 -5.48 -5.03
CA CYS A 89 -8.52 -4.68 -4.09
C CYS A 89 -7.85 -5.52 -3.01
N TYR A 90 -8.52 -6.57 -2.53
CA TYR A 90 -7.95 -7.47 -1.53
C TYR A 90 -6.67 -8.16 -2.03
N LYS A 91 -6.70 -8.74 -3.23
CA LYS A 91 -5.53 -9.40 -3.82
C LYS A 91 -4.38 -8.40 -4.06
N LEU A 92 -4.71 -7.19 -4.50
CA LEU A 92 -3.72 -6.12 -4.74
C LEU A 92 -3.07 -5.67 -3.43
N PHE A 93 -3.82 -5.50 -2.35
CA PHE A 93 -3.26 -5.15 -1.04
C PHE A 93 -2.44 -6.29 -0.43
N VAL A 94 -2.83 -7.55 -0.62
CA VAL A 94 -2.02 -8.70 -0.18
C VAL A 94 -0.68 -8.71 -0.91
N LEU A 95 -0.66 -8.51 -2.22
CA LEU A 95 0.56 -8.43 -3.01
C LEU A 95 1.42 -7.24 -2.58
N SER A 96 0.82 -6.07 -2.38
CA SER A 96 1.50 -4.89 -1.85
C SER A 96 2.12 -5.18 -0.49
N PHE A 97 1.38 -5.79 0.44
CA PHE A 97 1.87 -6.13 1.76
C PHE A 97 3.07 -7.08 1.73
N ILE A 98 3.00 -8.15 0.93
CA ILE A 98 4.13 -9.08 0.76
C ILE A 98 5.36 -8.34 0.24
N SER A 99 5.19 -7.46 -0.74
CA SER A 99 6.29 -6.66 -1.30
C SER A 99 6.88 -5.68 -0.29
N VAL A 100 6.04 -5.07 0.57
CA VAL A 100 6.50 -4.24 1.69
C VAL A 100 7.32 -5.07 2.67
N VAL A 101 6.90 -6.28 3.02
CA VAL A 101 7.65 -7.17 3.93
C VAL A 101 9.02 -7.49 3.34
N ILE A 102 9.11 -7.81 2.05
CA ILE A 102 10.39 -8.09 1.37
C ILE A 102 11.31 -6.86 1.42
N GLN A 103 10.77 -5.67 1.15
CA GLN A 103 11.55 -4.42 1.20
C GLN A 103 11.99 -4.10 2.63
N MET A 104 11.13 -4.32 3.63
CA MET A 104 11.47 -4.10 5.05
C MET A 104 12.54 -5.07 5.53
N PHE A 105 12.54 -6.31 5.03
CA PHE A 105 13.63 -7.24 5.31
C PHE A 105 14.99 -6.66 4.90
N HIS A 106 15.09 -6.08 3.70
CA HIS A 106 16.30 -5.37 3.29
C HIS A 106 16.64 -4.21 4.22
N SER A 107 15.67 -3.36 4.53
CA SER A 107 15.87 -2.15 5.35
C SER A 107 16.34 -2.46 6.77
N PHE A 108 15.84 -3.53 7.39
CA PHE A 108 16.16 -3.85 8.79
C PHE A 108 17.38 -4.77 8.95
N PHE A 109 17.61 -5.67 7.99
CA PHE A 109 18.61 -6.74 8.16
C PHE A 109 19.84 -6.59 7.27
N ILE A 110 19.74 -5.86 6.16
CA ILE A 110 20.83 -5.74 5.19
C ILE A 110 21.37 -4.31 5.13
N SER A 111 20.47 -3.32 5.19
CA SER A 111 20.80 -1.92 5.06
C SER A 111 21.33 -1.35 6.39
N ASN A 112 22.33 -0.48 6.33
CA ASN A 112 22.85 0.26 7.49
C ASN A 112 22.05 1.53 7.81
N SER A 113 20.76 1.58 7.44
CA SER A 113 19.90 2.75 7.60
C SER A 113 19.84 3.26 9.03
N TYR A 114 19.85 2.36 10.01
CA TYR A 114 19.87 2.70 11.43
C TYR A 114 21.12 3.47 11.85
N GLN A 115 22.27 3.12 11.30
CA GLN A 115 23.54 3.79 11.59
C GLN A 115 23.62 5.17 10.95
N VAL A 116 23.01 5.34 9.77
CA VAL A 116 23.03 6.59 8.99
C VAL A 116 22.01 7.60 9.49
N TYR A 117 20.78 7.16 9.77
CA TYR A 117 19.65 8.05 10.15
C TYR A 117 19.26 7.96 11.62
N GLY A 118 19.90 7.08 12.41
CA GLY A 118 19.59 6.86 13.82
C GLY A 118 18.27 6.14 14.08
N PRO A 119 17.78 6.10 15.34
CA PRO A 119 16.57 5.37 15.75
C PRO A 119 15.31 5.83 15.03
N ALA A 120 15.23 7.09 14.61
CA ALA A 120 14.08 7.64 13.88
C ALA A 120 13.87 6.97 12.53
N SER A 121 14.92 6.37 11.93
CA SER A 121 14.82 5.66 10.65
C SER A 121 13.93 4.41 10.69
N THR A 122 13.65 3.87 11.85
CA THR A 122 12.80 2.68 12.02
C THR A 122 11.31 3.01 12.13
N ILE A 123 10.96 4.25 12.48
CA ILE A 123 9.57 4.66 12.68
C ILE A 123 8.79 4.58 11.36
N MET A 124 9.35 5.13 10.29
CA MET A 124 8.69 5.16 8.97
C MET A 124 8.43 3.76 8.42
N PRO A 125 9.42 2.84 8.36
CA PRO A 125 9.22 1.46 7.96
C PRO A 125 8.15 0.71 8.78
N ILE A 126 8.16 0.86 10.10
CA ILE A 126 7.15 0.23 10.97
C ILE A 126 5.77 0.77 10.66
N MET A 127 5.63 2.09 10.47
CA MET A 127 4.36 2.73 10.12
C MET A 127 3.84 2.25 8.77
N VAL A 128 4.71 2.14 7.77
CA VAL A 128 4.34 1.62 6.43
C VAL A 128 3.84 0.18 6.54
N LEU A 129 4.53 -0.68 7.29
CA LEU A 129 4.14 -2.07 7.49
C LEU A 129 2.78 -2.18 8.20
N PHE A 130 2.58 -1.37 9.24
CA PHE A 130 1.33 -1.32 10.00
C PHE A 130 0.15 -0.88 9.11
N ILE A 131 0.32 0.19 8.34
CA ILE A 131 -0.73 0.69 7.43
C ILE A 131 -1.02 -0.33 6.33
N ALA A 132 0.00 -0.97 5.74
CA ALA A 132 -0.19 -2.01 4.75
C ALA A 132 -1.03 -3.18 5.29
N LEU A 133 -0.77 -3.61 6.53
CA LEU A 133 -1.57 -4.64 7.21
C LEU A 133 -3.01 -4.18 7.45
N LEU A 134 -3.20 -2.92 7.89
CA LEU A 134 -4.55 -2.35 8.07
C LEU A 134 -5.34 -2.33 6.76
N LEU A 135 -4.71 -2.01 5.64
CA LEU A 135 -5.35 -1.99 4.32
C LEU A 135 -5.79 -3.38 3.87
N VAL A 136 -4.96 -4.42 4.10
CA VAL A 136 -5.34 -5.82 3.85
C VAL A 136 -6.56 -6.19 4.69
N ARG A 137 -6.56 -5.89 5.99
CA ARG A 137 -7.69 -6.19 6.89
C ARG A 137 -8.94 -5.43 6.53
N PHE A 138 -8.80 -4.17 6.13
CA PHE A 138 -9.92 -3.35 5.69
C PHE A 138 -10.55 -3.90 4.41
N ALA A 139 -9.75 -4.27 3.41
CA ALA A 139 -10.24 -4.88 2.18
C ALA A 139 -10.88 -6.25 2.43
N ALA A 140 -10.30 -7.07 3.32
CA ALA A 140 -10.89 -8.35 3.73
C ALA A 140 -12.27 -8.15 4.38
N LYS A 141 -12.38 -7.19 5.30
CA LYS A 141 -13.66 -6.86 5.95
C LYS A 141 -14.70 -6.38 4.95
N ALA A 142 -14.32 -5.52 4.01
CA ALA A 142 -15.22 -5.03 2.98
C ALA A 142 -15.71 -6.15 2.06
N ASN A 143 -14.84 -7.10 1.74
CA ASN A 143 -15.19 -8.28 0.95
C ASN A 143 -16.12 -9.23 1.71
N ASN A 144 -15.83 -9.51 2.98
CA ASN A 144 -16.64 -10.39 3.82
C ASN A 144 -18.03 -9.83 4.13
N ASN A 145 -18.13 -8.51 4.23
CA ASN A 145 -19.41 -7.81 4.44
C ASN A 145 -20.19 -7.57 3.13
N HIS A 146 -19.77 -8.18 2.02
CA HIS A 146 -20.42 -8.05 0.71
C HIS A 146 -20.57 -6.59 0.21
N TRP A 147 -19.72 -5.66 0.67
CA TRP A 147 -19.76 -4.26 0.22
C TRP A 147 -19.39 -4.07 -1.25
N PHE A 148 -18.85 -5.11 -1.89
CA PHE A 148 -18.48 -5.14 -3.30
C PHE A 148 -19.49 -5.90 -4.17
N SER A 149 -20.48 -6.58 -3.58
CA SER A 149 -21.54 -7.20 -4.37
C SER A 149 -22.31 -6.11 -5.07
N LYS A 150 -22.44 -6.22 -6.37
CA LYS A 150 -23.36 -5.42 -7.15
C LYS A 150 -24.76 -5.61 -6.57
N SER A 151 -25.26 -4.65 -5.81
CA SER A 151 -26.67 -4.34 -5.95
C SER A 151 -26.82 -4.00 -7.43
N ALA A 152 -27.53 -4.82 -8.18
CA ALA A 152 -27.99 -4.42 -9.47
C ALA A 152 -28.77 -3.13 -9.25
N ALA A 153 -28.13 -2.00 -9.44
CA ALA A 153 -28.79 -0.78 -9.75
C ALA A 153 -29.32 -1.03 -11.16
N THR A 154 -30.49 -1.54 -11.23
CA THR A 154 -31.38 -1.29 -12.34
C THR A 154 -31.51 0.20 -12.48
N ASP A 155 -31.26 0.63 -13.67
CA ASP A 155 -31.53 1.90 -14.29
C ASP A 155 -32.82 2.59 -13.82
#